data_c517ab225e17ab18151c1f9731099d8b
#
_entry.id   c517ab225e17ab18151c1f9731099d8b
#
_cell.length_a   1.000
_cell.length_b   1.000
_cell.length_c   1.000
_cell.angle_alpha   90.00
_cell.angle_beta   90.00
_cell.angle_gamma   90.00
#
_symmetry.space_group_name_H-M   'P 1'
#
loop_
_entity.id
_entity.type
_entity.pdbx_description
1 polymer ?
#
loop_
_entity_poly.entity_id
_entity_poly.type
_entity_poly.pdbx_seq_one_letter_code
_entity_poly.pdbx_strand_id
1 'polypeptide(L)'
;MKLNKKQREIKKELDETSIFKLSEAFPIAKKFSSKKFDESVDVSVVLGIDAKKSDQQIRGVTSLPKMPEKKVKIAVFAEGKDADDAKKAGAEIIGSNDLIEKIKGGEINFDKCISTPQMMVKVSALGQILGPKGLMPNPKLGTVS
;
A
#
# COMPACT_ATOMS: atom_id res chain seq x y z
N MET A 1 -16.67 27.57 -13.05
CA MET A 1 -17.32 26.23 -12.98
C MET A 1 -18.61 26.35 -12.18
N LYS A 2 -19.78 25.90 -12.68
CA LYS A 2 -21.04 25.97 -11.91
C LYS A 2 -21.01 24.93 -10.80
N LEU A 3 -21.10 25.37 -9.55
CA LEU A 3 -21.19 24.49 -8.39
C LEU A 3 -22.51 23.70 -8.41
N ASN A 4 -22.47 22.41 -8.07
CA ASN A 4 -23.66 21.61 -7.91
C ASN A 4 -24.42 22.00 -6.63
N LYS A 5 -25.65 21.47 -6.43
CA LYS A 5 -26.50 21.82 -5.29
C LYS A 5 -25.83 21.52 -3.94
N LYS A 6 -25.23 20.34 -3.81
CA LYS A 6 -24.50 19.89 -2.61
C LYS A 6 -23.31 20.81 -2.30
N GLN A 7 -22.53 21.19 -3.29
CA GLN A 7 -21.39 22.10 -3.13
C GLN A 7 -21.83 23.50 -2.67
N ARG A 8 -22.98 24.00 -3.12
CA ARG A 8 -23.51 25.28 -2.69
C ARG A 8 -23.97 25.24 -1.23
N GLU A 9 -24.55 24.13 -0.78
CA GLU A 9 -24.96 23.93 0.61
C GLU A 9 -23.72 23.87 1.51
N ILE A 10 -22.69 23.13 1.13
CA ILE A 10 -21.42 23.05 1.86
C ILE A 10 -20.80 24.45 2.01
N LYS A 11 -20.71 25.22 0.92
CA LYS A 11 -20.14 26.58 0.96
C LYS A 11 -20.93 27.59 1.79
N LYS A 12 -22.21 27.34 2.05
CA LYS A 12 -23.02 28.19 2.95
C LYS A 12 -22.76 27.90 4.43
N GLU A 13 -22.41 26.66 4.76
CA GLU A 13 -22.19 26.24 6.15
C GLU A 13 -20.72 26.24 6.56
N LEU A 14 -19.81 26.12 5.58
CA LEU A 14 -18.36 26.00 5.81
C LEU A 14 -17.61 27.03 4.98
N ASP A 15 -16.84 27.87 5.65
CA ASP A 15 -15.86 28.73 4.99
C ASP A 15 -14.65 27.92 4.56
N GLU A 16 -14.15 28.16 3.35
CA GLU A 16 -13.01 27.42 2.77
C GLU A 16 -11.71 27.60 3.58
N THR A 17 -11.62 28.62 4.41
CA THR A 17 -10.46 28.94 5.25
C THR A 17 -10.57 28.44 6.68
N SER A 18 -11.70 27.81 7.06
CA SER A 18 -11.92 27.33 8.42
C SER A 18 -11.07 26.13 8.74
N ILE A 19 -10.39 26.17 9.88
CA ILE A 19 -9.58 25.07 10.42
C ILE A 19 -10.35 24.40 11.54
N PHE A 20 -10.56 23.11 11.41
CA PHE A 20 -11.27 22.30 12.40
C PHE A 20 -10.33 21.32 13.09
N LYS A 21 -10.62 20.99 14.35
CA LYS A 21 -9.99 19.84 15.01
C LYS A 21 -10.46 18.55 14.36
N LEU A 22 -9.64 17.50 14.41
CA LEU A 22 -9.96 16.22 13.79
C LEU A 22 -11.28 15.62 14.30
N SER A 23 -11.56 15.76 15.60
CA SER A 23 -12.81 15.33 16.23
C SER A 23 -14.08 16.04 15.71
N GLU A 24 -13.93 17.26 15.21
CA GLU A 24 -15.02 18.08 14.65
C GLU A 24 -15.15 17.87 13.14
N ALA A 25 -14.04 17.66 12.46
CA ALA A 25 -14.00 17.47 11.01
C ALA A 25 -14.76 16.21 10.56
N PHE A 26 -14.62 15.09 11.27
CA PHE A 26 -15.30 13.84 10.90
C PHE A 26 -16.83 13.91 10.97
N PRO A 27 -17.46 14.43 12.04
CA PRO A 27 -18.91 14.65 12.06
C PRO A 27 -19.40 15.57 10.94
N ILE A 28 -18.66 16.63 10.63
CA ILE A 28 -18.98 17.55 9.54
C ILE A 28 -18.93 16.82 8.19
N ALA A 29 -17.85 16.08 7.91
CA ALA A 29 -17.72 15.28 6.68
C ALA A 29 -18.89 14.28 6.56
N LYS A 30 -19.25 13.61 7.65
CA LYS A 30 -20.37 12.66 7.69
C LYS A 30 -21.74 13.34 7.47
N LYS A 31 -21.94 14.57 7.96
CA LYS A 31 -23.17 15.35 7.72
C LYS A 31 -23.43 15.59 6.24
N PHE A 32 -22.35 15.84 5.48
CA PHE A 32 -22.42 16.11 4.04
C PHE A 32 -22.25 14.84 3.17
N SER A 33 -22.08 13.66 3.76
CA SER A 33 -21.98 12.43 3.00
C SER A 33 -23.32 12.07 2.31
N SER A 34 -23.24 11.26 1.26
CA SER A 34 -24.43 10.73 0.58
C SER A 34 -25.08 9.63 1.41
N LYS A 35 -26.41 9.62 1.46
CA LYS A 35 -27.17 8.52 2.07
C LYS A 35 -27.37 7.31 1.13
N LYS A 36 -26.98 7.45 -0.14
CA LYS A 36 -27.28 6.46 -1.18
C LYS A 36 -26.18 5.42 -1.35
N PHE A 37 -24.95 5.72 -0.95
CA PHE A 37 -23.77 4.84 -1.05
C PHE A 37 -22.74 5.22 0.01
N ASP A 38 -21.87 4.30 0.33
CA ASP A 38 -20.76 4.52 1.25
C ASP A 38 -19.69 5.37 0.57
N GLU A 39 -19.41 6.53 1.15
CA GLU A 39 -18.35 7.43 0.67
C GLU A 39 -17.03 7.13 1.39
N SER A 40 -15.92 7.16 0.65
CA SER A 40 -14.57 7.06 1.20
C SER A 40 -14.08 8.41 1.71
N VAL A 41 -13.27 8.40 2.75
CA VAL A 41 -12.60 9.59 3.28
C VAL A 41 -11.11 9.47 3.03
N ASP A 42 -10.57 10.38 2.24
CA ASP A 42 -9.15 10.47 1.95
C ASP A 42 -8.49 11.52 2.83
N VAL A 43 -7.34 11.22 3.39
CA VAL A 43 -6.59 12.11 4.26
C VAL A 43 -5.26 12.46 3.59
N SER A 44 -5.02 13.76 3.41
CA SER A 44 -3.74 14.28 2.94
C SER A 44 -3.06 15.06 4.06
N VAL A 45 -1.80 14.76 4.32
CA VAL A 45 -1.03 15.38 5.41
C VAL A 45 0.17 16.12 4.84
N VAL A 46 0.30 17.40 5.18
CA VAL A 46 1.49 18.19 4.87
C VAL A 46 2.52 17.98 5.98
N LEU A 47 3.62 17.30 5.65
CA LEU A 47 4.62 16.89 6.63
C LEU A 47 5.65 17.99 6.98
N GLY A 48 5.68 19.09 6.23
CA GLY A 48 6.68 20.16 6.46
C GLY A 48 8.12 19.74 6.13
N ILE A 49 8.29 18.77 5.23
CA ILE A 49 9.60 18.27 4.79
C ILE A 49 9.96 18.79 3.41
N ASP A 50 11.26 18.85 3.11
CA ASP A 50 11.77 19.10 1.76
C ASP A 50 12.05 17.77 1.06
N ALA A 51 11.16 17.37 0.15
CA ALA A 51 11.27 16.10 -0.58
C ALA A 51 12.51 15.98 -1.48
N LYS A 52 13.19 17.12 -1.78
CA LYS A 52 14.43 17.12 -2.58
C LYS A 52 15.65 16.67 -1.78
N LYS A 53 15.58 16.76 -0.45
CA LYS A 53 16.66 16.35 0.44
C LYS A 53 16.53 14.89 0.78
N SER A 54 17.55 14.09 0.53
CA SER A 54 17.56 12.66 0.78
C SER A 54 17.46 12.28 2.26
N ASP A 55 17.93 13.15 3.15
CA ASP A 55 17.88 12.99 4.60
C ASP A 55 16.47 13.23 5.19
N GLN A 56 15.60 13.94 4.45
CA GLN A 56 14.23 14.24 4.86
C GLN A 56 13.19 13.30 4.24
N GLN A 57 13.60 12.31 3.47
CA GLN A 57 12.68 11.34 2.90
C GLN A 57 12.15 10.39 3.98
N ILE A 58 10.83 10.39 4.15
CA ILE A 58 10.14 9.52 5.10
C ILE A 58 9.61 8.30 4.36
N ARG A 59 9.97 7.11 4.86
CA ARG A 59 9.43 5.83 4.41
C ARG A 59 9.16 4.95 5.61
N GLY A 60 7.94 4.49 5.78
CA GLY A 60 7.56 3.68 6.93
C GLY A 60 6.32 2.84 6.63
N VAL A 61 6.00 1.97 7.57
CA VAL A 61 4.82 1.11 7.56
C VAL A 61 4.03 1.36 8.83
N THR A 62 2.72 1.43 8.73
CA THR A 62 1.82 1.52 9.87
C THR A 62 0.68 0.52 9.73
N SER A 63 0.22 -0.02 10.85
CA SER A 63 -0.95 -0.89 10.90
C SER A 63 -2.19 -0.08 11.19
N LEU A 64 -3.24 -0.30 10.41
CA LEU A 64 -4.55 0.28 10.66
C LEU A 64 -5.39 -0.65 11.52
N PRO A 65 -6.10 -0.15 12.56
CA PRO A 65 -6.83 -0.98 13.51
C PRO A 65 -8.04 -1.71 12.92
N LYS A 66 -8.60 -1.20 11.82
CA LYS A 66 -9.76 -1.79 11.14
C LYS A 66 -9.52 -1.73 9.63
N MET A 67 -8.69 -2.63 9.14
CA MET A 67 -8.48 -2.77 7.71
C MET A 67 -9.44 -3.82 7.16
N PRO A 68 -10.17 -3.55 6.06
CA PRO A 68 -10.95 -4.60 5.39
C PRO A 68 -10.00 -5.69 4.91
N GLU A 69 -10.35 -6.95 5.20
CA GLU A 69 -9.57 -8.10 4.74
C GLU A 69 -9.60 -8.15 3.22
N LYS A 70 -8.49 -7.77 2.61
CA LYS A 70 -8.29 -7.94 1.18
C LYS A 70 -7.53 -9.25 0.95
N LYS A 71 -8.10 -10.14 0.17
CA LYS A 71 -7.37 -11.33 -0.28
C LYS A 71 -6.23 -10.87 -1.18
N VAL A 72 -5.01 -11.02 -0.69
CA VAL A 72 -3.78 -10.64 -1.37
C VAL A 72 -3.03 -11.91 -1.74
N LYS A 73 -2.71 -12.09 -3.01
CA LYS A 73 -1.86 -13.20 -3.45
C LYS A 73 -0.41 -12.89 -3.12
N ILE A 74 0.17 -13.73 -2.29
CA ILE A 74 1.54 -13.57 -1.81
C ILE A 74 2.45 -14.58 -2.52
N ALA A 75 3.51 -14.08 -3.15
CA ALA A 75 4.59 -14.87 -3.67
C ALA A 75 5.76 -14.89 -2.70
N VAL A 76 6.29 -16.07 -2.39
CA VAL A 76 7.43 -16.23 -1.47
C VAL A 76 8.61 -16.83 -2.22
N PHE A 77 9.72 -16.10 -2.20
CA PHE A 77 11.01 -16.60 -2.69
C PHE A 77 11.76 -17.24 -1.53
N ALA A 78 11.68 -18.55 -1.45
CA ALA A 78 12.33 -19.34 -0.42
C ALA A 78 12.83 -20.69 -0.95
N GLU A 79 13.82 -21.26 -0.30
CA GLU A 79 14.38 -22.60 -0.60
C GLU A 79 14.34 -23.48 0.68
N GLY A 80 14.15 -24.78 0.48
CA GLY A 80 14.23 -25.77 1.56
C GLY A 80 13.16 -25.60 2.64
N LYS A 81 13.58 -25.54 3.90
CA LYS A 81 12.66 -25.46 5.06
C LYS A 81 11.79 -24.22 5.06
N ASP A 82 12.34 -23.08 4.65
CA ASP A 82 11.62 -21.81 4.61
C ASP A 82 10.45 -21.86 3.61
N ALA A 83 10.59 -22.64 2.51
CA ALA A 83 9.50 -22.85 1.57
C ALA A 83 8.37 -23.69 2.17
N ASP A 84 8.69 -24.68 3.00
CA ASP A 84 7.69 -25.52 3.69
C ASP A 84 6.95 -24.72 4.76
N ASP A 85 7.63 -23.85 5.48
CA ASP A 85 7.02 -22.98 6.47
C ASP A 85 6.16 -21.89 5.82
N ALA A 86 6.56 -21.36 4.67
CA ALA A 86 5.72 -20.47 3.87
C ALA A 86 4.43 -21.15 3.39
N LYS A 87 4.47 -22.44 3.02
CA LYS A 87 3.27 -23.23 2.67
C LYS A 87 2.32 -23.35 3.86
N LYS A 88 2.85 -23.66 5.04
CA LYS A 88 2.04 -23.77 6.27
C LYS A 88 1.41 -22.43 6.65
N ALA A 89 2.10 -21.31 6.36
CA ALA A 89 1.60 -19.97 6.59
C ALA A 89 0.54 -19.50 5.57
N GLY A 90 0.25 -20.30 4.52
CA GLY A 90 -0.80 -20.01 3.54
C GLY A 90 -0.33 -19.21 2.31
N ALA A 91 0.95 -19.19 2.01
CA ALA A 91 1.44 -18.58 0.76
C ALA A 91 0.96 -19.39 -0.46
N GLU A 92 0.33 -18.70 -1.42
CA GLU A 92 -0.23 -19.35 -2.62
C GLU A 92 0.87 -19.69 -3.65
N ILE A 93 1.86 -18.84 -3.77
CA ILE A 93 2.93 -18.98 -4.78
C ILE A 93 4.26 -19.03 -4.08
N ILE A 94 4.91 -20.18 -4.14
CA ILE A 94 6.22 -20.41 -3.53
C ILE A 94 7.14 -20.97 -4.60
N GLY A 95 8.33 -20.42 -4.71
CA GLY A 95 9.32 -20.90 -5.65
C GLY A 95 10.69 -20.27 -5.43
N SER A 96 11.67 -20.85 -6.09
CA SER A 96 13.02 -20.32 -6.12
C SER A 96 13.39 -19.85 -7.55
N ASN A 97 14.21 -20.59 -8.25
CA ASN A 97 14.61 -20.25 -9.60
C ASN A 97 13.46 -20.35 -10.62
N ASP A 98 12.55 -21.30 -10.44
CA ASP A 98 11.39 -21.51 -11.30
C ASP A 98 10.47 -20.27 -11.31
N LEU A 99 10.29 -19.66 -10.14
CA LEU A 99 9.48 -18.45 -10.01
C LEU A 99 10.20 -17.24 -10.64
N ILE A 100 11.51 -17.17 -10.54
CA ILE A 100 12.33 -16.15 -11.18
C ILE A 100 12.20 -16.21 -12.69
N GLU A 101 12.24 -17.41 -13.28
CA GLU A 101 12.08 -17.62 -14.74
C GLU A 101 10.68 -17.23 -15.22
N LYS A 102 9.64 -17.59 -14.50
CA LYS A 102 8.26 -17.17 -14.81
C LYS A 102 8.10 -15.67 -14.82
N ILE A 103 8.67 -14.99 -13.81
CA ILE A 103 8.61 -13.52 -13.73
C ILE A 103 9.41 -12.86 -14.86
N LYS A 104 10.56 -13.42 -15.23
CA LYS A 104 11.30 -12.96 -16.43
C LYS A 104 10.50 -13.15 -17.71
N GLY A 105 9.68 -14.21 -17.80
CA GLY A 105 8.72 -14.43 -18.88
C GLY A 105 7.51 -13.48 -18.86
N GLY A 106 7.38 -12.63 -17.84
CA GLY A 106 6.29 -11.65 -17.71
C GLY A 106 5.08 -12.13 -16.93
N GLU A 107 5.10 -13.34 -16.40
CA GLU A 107 4.02 -13.90 -15.58
C GLU A 107 4.09 -13.36 -14.14
N ILE A 108 3.29 -12.34 -13.83
CA ILE A 108 3.20 -11.75 -12.50
C ILE A 108 1.76 -11.87 -12.02
N ASN A 109 1.45 -12.95 -11.30
CA ASN A 109 0.12 -13.28 -10.80
C ASN A 109 0.01 -13.10 -9.27
N PHE A 110 0.73 -12.14 -8.68
CA PHE A 110 0.75 -11.86 -7.26
C PHE A 110 0.72 -10.35 -6.98
N ASP A 111 0.23 -10.01 -5.80
CA ASP A 111 0.07 -8.61 -5.36
C ASP A 111 1.22 -8.15 -4.44
N LYS A 112 1.85 -9.10 -3.75
CA LYS A 112 3.00 -8.85 -2.86
C LYS A 112 3.99 -9.97 -2.98
N CYS A 113 5.27 -9.67 -2.73
CA CYS A 113 6.27 -10.72 -2.61
C CYS A 113 7.13 -10.56 -1.35
N ILE A 114 7.52 -11.71 -0.83
CA ILE A 114 8.40 -11.87 0.32
C ILE A 114 9.61 -12.67 -0.14
N SER A 115 10.77 -12.39 0.40
CA SER A 115 11.99 -13.09 0.05
C SER A 115 12.83 -13.38 1.29
N THR A 116 13.50 -14.52 1.33
CA THR A 116 14.56 -14.72 2.29
C THR A 116 15.80 -13.91 1.92
N PRO A 117 16.65 -13.52 2.88
CA PRO A 117 17.88 -12.76 2.61
C PRO A 117 18.79 -13.47 1.60
N GLN A 118 18.86 -14.80 1.64
CA GLN A 118 19.66 -15.61 0.72
C GLN A 118 19.17 -15.50 -0.72
N MET A 119 17.85 -15.47 -0.93
CA MET A 119 17.24 -15.36 -2.25
C MET A 119 17.28 -13.93 -2.81
N MET A 120 17.49 -12.91 -1.97
CA MET A 120 17.53 -11.51 -2.41
C MET A 120 18.60 -11.26 -3.49
N VAL A 121 19.72 -11.95 -3.45
CA VAL A 121 20.76 -11.82 -4.48
C VAL A 121 20.20 -12.20 -5.85
N LYS A 122 19.45 -13.30 -5.92
CA LYS A 122 18.83 -13.79 -7.17
C LYS A 122 17.64 -12.90 -7.57
N VAL A 123 16.82 -12.48 -6.62
CA VAL A 123 15.64 -11.62 -6.84
C VAL A 123 16.04 -10.20 -7.27
N SER A 124 17.23 -9.74 -6.90
CA SER A 124 17.74 -8.43 -7.33
C SER A 124 17.84 -8.31 -8.85
N ALA A 125 18.08 -9.41 -9.56
CA ALA A 125 18.05 -9.44 -11.02
C ALA A 125 16.67 -9.12 -11.62
N LEU A 126 15.60 -9.28 -10.85
CA LEU A 126 14.23 -8.93 -11.25
C LEU A 126 13.86 -7.47 -10.93
N GLY A 127 14.80 -6.69 -10.41
CA GLY A 127 14.57 -5.30 -9.99
C GLY A 127 14.01 -4.42 -11.10
N GLN A 128 14.43 -4.63 -12.34
CA GLN A 128 13.93 -3.90 -13.51
C GLN A 128 12.44 -4.21 -13.81
N ILE A 129 11.95 -5.39 -13.44
CA ILE A 129 10.58 -5.86 -13.69
C ILE A 129 9.68 -5.54 -12.48
N LEU A 130 10.13 -5.88 -11.28
CA LEU A 130 9.36 -5.75 -10.05
C LEU A 130 9.42 -4.33 -9.45
N GLY A 131 10.51 -3.59 -9.69
CA GLY A 131 10.71 -2.23 -9.19
C GLY A 131 9.62 -1.26 -9.61
N PRO A 132 9.37 -1.07 -10.93
CA PRO A 132 8.33 -0.15 -11.41
C PRO A 132 6.92 -0.52 -10.93
N LYS A 133 6.67 -1.80 -10.66
CA LYS A 133 5.38 -2.29 -10.15
C LYS A 133 5.25 -2.17 -8.62
N GLY A 134 6.31 -1.75 -7.92
CA GLY A 134 6.32 -1.65 -6.46
C GLY A 134 6.25 -3.01 -5.74
N LEU A 135 6.62 -4.10 -6.44
CA LEU A 135 6.57 -5.48 -5.93
C LEU A 135 7.93 -5.97 -5.41
N MET A 136 8.97 -5.16 -5.49
CA MET A 136 10.31 -5.53 -5.04
C MET A 136 10.36 -5.71 -3.52
N PRO A 137 10.85 -6.87 -3.01
CA PRO A 137 11.02 -7.06 -1.57
C PRO A 137 11.99 -6.02 -0.99
N ASN A 138 11.70 -5.52 0.20
CA ASN A 138 12.52 -4.51 0.85
C ASN A 138 12.62 -4.78 2.37
N PRO A 139 13.82 -4.85 2.94
CA PRO A 139 14.01 -5.06 4.38
C PRO A 139 13.34 -3.98 5.24
N LYS A 140 13.34 -2.72 4.77
CA LYS A 140 12.69 -1.61 5.49
C LYS A 140 11.16 -1.73 5.59
N LEU A 141 10.54 -2.52 4.73
CA LEU A 141 9.11 -2.80 4.72
C LEU A 141 8.75 -4.14 5.40
N GLY A 142 9.75 -4.86 5.92
CA GLY A 142 9.54 -6.16 6.55
C GLY A 142 9.18 -7.28 5.55
N THR A 143 9.47 -7.10 4.26
CA THR A 143 9.20 -8.11 3.22
C THR A 143 10.43 -8.96 2.89
N VAL A 144 11.50 -8.81 3.64
CA VAL A 144 12.67 -9.68 3.66
C VAL A 144 12.86 -10.18 5.09
N SER A 145 12.71 -11.48 5.29
CA SER A 145 12.78 -12.14 6.61
C SER A 145 13.52 -13.47 6.49
#